data_d5261b2f77306a83b125ea943de807af
#
_entry.id   d5261b2f77306a83b125ea943de807af
#
_cell.length_a   1.000
_cell.length_b   1.000
_cell.length_c   1.000
_cell.angle_alpha   90.00
_cell.angle_beta   90.00
_cell.angle_gamma   90.00
#
_symmetry.space_group_name_H-M   'P 1'
#
loop_
_entity.id
_entity.type
_entity.pdbx_description
1 polymer ?
#
loop_
_entity_poly.entity_id
_entity_poly.type
_entity_poly.pdbx_seq_one_letter_code
_entity_poly.pdbx_strand_id
1 'polypeptide(L)'
;MSRDARSWSQAEQERVRRLAVAAVVEQGLSVVAAAGLFGVSRQTVSGWVNEFRRAGAGALAAGRRGRRAGEQQALPPWMQGQLVQTIRGHNPDQLRLPFFLWTREAVRELIRTRYGIVLAVTTVGQYLRRWGFTPQKPVQRAFEQNPVAVARWLEREYPAIRAQAKREGAQILWADEMGLRSDQAAGRSYAPRGRTPVVGKTGQRFGCNVIQAISNRGELCFCVFEGRFTQAVYLDFLKRLLKHAGGRKLHLIVDGHPVHRGKKVNAWLAERPALIEVHRLPSYSPELNPAELLNNDTKHAALTRRRPRDPDELLDGTRSHLHRRQKQPHVIRNFFHHPQVAYAA
;
A
#
# COMPACT_ATOMS: atom_id res chain seq x y z
N MET A 1 -10.67 41.23 35.69
CA MET A 1 -10.31 41.30 34.27
C MET A 1 -11.46 40.78 33.42
N SER A 2 -12.19 41.63 32.70
CA SER A 2 -13.28 41.20 31.81
C SER A 2 -12.70 40.41 30.66
N ARG A 3 -13.04 39.14 30.51
CA ARG A 3 -12.67 38.33 29.36
C ARG A 3 -13.34 38.96 28.13
N ASP A 4 -12.56 39.29 27.11
CA ASP A 4 -13.09 39.80 25.82
C ASP A 4 -14.10 38.78 25.23
N ALA A 5 -15.30 39.25 24.89
CA ALA A 5 -16.37 38.42 24.33
C ALA A 5 -15.95 37.68 23.03
N ARG A 6 -14.88 38.11 22.38
CA ARG A 6 -14.27 37.47 21.21
C ARG A 6 -13.56 36.14 21.54
N SER A 7 -13.14 35.95 22.81
CA SER A 7 -12.46 34.74 23.28
C SER A 7 -13.42 33.62 23.71
N TRP A 8 -14.74 33.88 23.76
CA TRP A 8 -15.74 32.91 24.16
C TRP A 8 -15.99 31.84 23.11
N SER A 9 -16.24 30.62 23.56
CA SER A 9 -16.73 29.54 22.70
C SER A 9 -18.12 29.89 22.12
N GLN A 10 -18.50 29.21 21.06
CA GLN A 10 -19.80 29.43 20.40
C GLN A 10 -20.97 29.18 21.37
N ALA A 11 -20.85 28.15 22.20
CA ALA A 11 -21.86 27.82 23.22
C ALA A 11 -21.96 28.91 24.33
N GLU A 12 -20.82 29.43 24.79
CA GLU A 12 -20.79 30.53 25.77
C GLU A 12 -21.43 31.80 25.19
N GLN A 13 -21.12 32.13 23.92
CA GLN A 13 -21.73 33.29 23.25
C GLN A 13 -23.23 33.14 23.05
N GLU A 14 -23.73 31.96 22.72
CA GLU A 14 -25.16 31.69 22.64
C GLU A 14 -25.84 31.82 24.03
N ARG A 15 -25.19 31.25 25.04
CA ARG A 15 -25.71 31.34 26.42
C ARG A 15 -25.80 32.80 26.87
N VAL A 16 -24.77 33.60 26.70
CA VAL A 16 -24.76 35.01 27.03
C VAL A 16 -25.82 35.80 26.24
N ARG A 17 -26.00 35.50 24.97
CA ARG A 17 -27.02 36.11 24.12
C ARG A 17 -28.42 35.85 24.63
N ARG A 18 -28.74 34.59 24.99
CA ARG A 18 -30.03 34.17 25.56
C ARG A 18 -30.27 34.87 26.88
N LEU A 19 -29.30 34.86 27.80
CA LEU A 19 -29.41 35.49 29.11
C LEU A 19 -29.57 37.02 29.00
N ALA A 20 -28.84 37.68 28.15
CA ALA A 20 -28.95 39.13 27.94
C ALA A 20 -30.34 39.52 27.39
N VAL A 21 -30.86 38.72 26.43
CA VAL A 21 -32.22 38.96 25.90
C VAL A 21 -33.28 38.70 26.95
N ALA A 22 -33.20 37.63 27.75
CA ALA A 22 -34.12 37.32 28.82
C ALA A 22 -34.13 38.43 29.89
N ALA A 23 -32.94 38.94 30.26
CA ALA A 23 -32.83 40.03 31.22
C ALA A 23 -33.55 41.31 30.73
N VAL A 24 -33.56 41.63 29.44
CA VAL A 24 -34.24 42.77 28.88
C VAL A 24 -35.73 42.53 28.68
N VAL A 25 -36.10 41.35 28.13
CA VAL A 25 -37.48 41.07 27.68
C VAL A 25 -38.36 40.58 28.84
N GLU A 26 -37.83 39.72 29.73
CA GLU A 26 -38.58 39.08 30.79
C GLU A 26 -38.41 39.78 32.13
N GLN A 27 -37.20 40.31 32.43
CA GLN A 27 -36.91 40.96 33.71
C GLN A 27 -36.96 42.47 33.65
N GLY A 28 -37.21 43.06 32.47
CA GLY A 28 -37.41 44.53 32.29
C GLY A 28 -36.15 45.37 32.46
N LEU A 29 -34.94 44.78 32.42
CA LEU A 29 -33.69 45.55 32.47
C LEU A 29 -33.56 46.45 31.23
N SER A 30 -32.97 47.63 31.44
CA SER A 30 -32.60 48.45 30.28
C SER A 30 -31.50 47.79 29.47
N VAL A 31 -31.46 48.04 28.15
CA VAL A 31 -30.42 47.50 27.23
C VAL A 31 -29.04 47.93 27.72
N VAL A 32 -28.88 49.10 28.32
CA VAL A 32 -27.60 49.58 28.87
C VAL A 32 -27.18 48.79 30.10
N ALA A 33 -28.10 48.52 30.98
CA ALA A 33 -27.83 47.71 32.21
C ALA A 33 -27.47 46.28 31.84
N ALA A 34 -28.20 45.66 30.91
CA ALA A 34 -27.88 44.31 30.41
C ALA A 34 -26.53 44.27 29.71
N ALA A 35 -26.17 45.26 28.92
CA ALA A 35 -24.86 45.36 28.28
C ALA A 35 -23.71 45.40 29.27
N GLY A 36 -23.86 46.18 30.35
CA GLY A 36 -22.88 46.23 31.46
C GLY A 36 -22.78 44.93 32.22
N LEU A 37 -23.91 44.28 32.53
CA LEU A 37 -23.95 43.01 33.26
C LEU A 37 -23.24 41.85 32.52
N PHE A 38 -23.45 41.79 31.21
CA PHE A 38 -22.91 40.67 30.40
C PHE A 38 -21.58 41.03 29.68
N GLY A 39 -21.03 42.23 29.91
CA GLY A 39 -19.72 42.62 29.35
C GLY A 39 -19.72 42.75 27.83
N VAL A 40 -20.84 43.16 27.21
CA VAL A 40 -21.00 43.34 25.77
C VAL A 40 -21.44 44.76 25.42
N SER A 41 -21.32 45.15 24.15
CA SER A 41 -21.73 46.51 23.78
C SER A 41 -23.29 46.68 23.81
N ARG A 42 -23.77 47.89 24.08
CA ARG A 42 -25.18 48.23 23.98
C ARG A 42 -25.78 47.87 22.63
N GLN A 43 -25.05 48.15 21.55
CA GLN A 43 -25.48 47.83 20.18
C GLN A 43 -25.69 46.32 19.99
N THR A 44 -24.82 45.51 20.58
CA THR A 44 -24.91 44.04 20.54
C THR A 44 -26.18 43.55 21.20
N VAL A 45 -26.47 44.00 22.40
CA VAL A 45 -27.70 43.61 23.12
C VAL A 45 -28.94 44.09 22.39
N SER A 46 -28.96 45.36 21.92
CA SER A 46 -30.07 45.89 21.12
C SER A 46 -30.33 45.07 19.85
N GLY A 47 -29.27 44.66 19.13
CA GLY A 47 -29.38 43.78 17.96
C GLY A 47 -30.02 42.43 18.30
N TRP A 48 -29.60 41.81 19.40
CA TRP A 48 -30.15 40.52 19.86
C TRP A 48 -31.61 40.61 20.27
N VAL A 49 -32.00 41.67 20.96
CA VAL A 49 -33.39 41.92 21.37
C VAL A 49 -34.27 42.13 20.15
N ASN A 50 -33.81 42.91 19.18
CA ASN A 50 -34.55 43.12 17.93
C ASN A 50 -34.72 41.85 17.11
N GLU A 51 -33.65 41.00 17.00
CA GLU A 51 -33.73 39.71 16.34
C GLU A 51 -34.69 38.74 17.07
N PHE A 52 -34.64 38.72 18.40
CA PHE A 52 -35.56 37.92 19.17
C PHE A 52 -37.02 38.35 18.98
N ARG A 53 -37.32 39.68 19.00
CA ARG A 53 -38.64 40.20 18.74
C ARG A 53 -39.17 39.91 17.32
N ARG A 54 -38.26 39.85 16.33
CA ARG A 54 -38.62 39.59 14.95
C ARG A 54 -38.82 38.08 14.66
N ALA A 55 -37.99 37.22 15.21
CA ALA A 55 -37.91 35.80 14.80
C ALA A 55 -37.89 34.78 15.96
N GLY A 56 -38.15 35.25 17.22
CA GLY A 56 -38.26 34.40 18.40
C GLY A 56 -36.93 33.81 18.90
N ALA A 57 -37.02 32.87 19.82
CA ALA A 57 -35.86 32.26 20.51
C ALA A 57 -34.88 31.53 19.58
N GLY A 58 -35.36 31.03 18.43
CA GLY A 58 -34.52 30.38 17.43
C GLY A 58 -33.46 31.31 16.77
N ALA A 59 -33.74 32.62 16.69
CA ALA A 59 -32.83 33.62 16.16
C ALA A 59 -31.57 33.84 17.03
N LEU A 60 -31.66 33.43 18.32
CA LEU A 60 -30.55 33.55 19.25
C LEU A 60 -29.55 32.39 19.16
N ALA A 61 -29.86 31.36 18.41
CA ALA A 61 -28.96 30.22 18.21
C ALA A 61 -27.64 30.68 17.55
N ALA A 62 -26.53 30.08 17.97
CA ALA A 62 -25.23 30.40 17.38
C ALA A 62 -25.14 29.85 15.96
N GLY A 63 -25.07 30.73 14.98
CA GLY A 63 -24.79 30.34 13.60
C GLY A 63 -23.39 29.73 13.42
N ARG A 64 -23.26 28.80 12.51
CA ARG A 64 -21.95 28.19 12.20
C ARG A 64 -20.97 29.27 11.72
N ARG A 65 -19.82 29.38 12.40
CA ARG A 65 -18.74 30.28 12.00
C ARG A 65 -17.99 29.76 10.77
N GLY A 66 -17.58 30.66 9.92
CA GLY A 66 -16.77 30.37 8.75
C GLY A 66 -17.58 30.04 7.49
N ARG A 67 -16.88 29.79 6.41
CA ARG A 67 -17.46 29.48 5.11
C ARG A 67 -18.17 28.11 5.13
N ARG A 68 -19.26 27.98 4.40
CA ARG A 68 -19.91 26.69 4.21
C ARG A 68 -19.00 25.79 3.37
N ALA A 69 -19.06 24.48 3.64
CA ALA A 69 -18.34 23.52 2.83
C ALA A 69 -18.81 23.63 1.36
N GLY A 70 -17.88 23.89 0.44
CA GLY A 70 -18.19 24.05 -0.98
C GLY A 70 -18.27 25.50 -1.47
N GLU A 71 -18.40 26.49 -0.57
CA GLU A 71 -18.40 27.91 -0.97
C GLU A 71 -17.00 28.38 -1.38
N GLN A 72 -16.93 29.13 -2.49
CA GLN A 72 -15.72 29.77 -3.02
C GLN A 72 -14.55 28.78 -3.25
N GLN A 73 -14.85 27.58 -3.72
CA GLN A 73 -13.81 26.66 -4.14
C GLN A 73 -13.13 27.17 -5.43
N ALA A 74 -11.81 27.10 -5.48
CA ALA A 74 -11.05 27.48 -6.67
C ALA A 74 -11.37 26.61 -7.91
N LEU A 75 -11.84 25.38 -7.67
CA LEU A 75 -12.30 24.47 -8.71
C LEU A 75 -13.80 24.22 -8.53
N PRO A 76 -14.66 24.66 -9.46
CA PRO A 76 -16.09 24.35 -9.45
C PRO A 76 -16.33 22.84 -9.62
N PRO A 77 -17.50 22.30 -9.20
CA PRO A 77 -17.79 20.86 -9.19
C PRO A 77 -17.57 20.16 -10.54
N TRP A 78 -17.91 20.78 -11.64
CA TRP A 78 -17.72 20.19 -12.96
C TRP A 78 -16.24 19.99 -13.34
N MET A 79 -15.36 20.95 -12.99
CA MET A 79 -13.90 20.78 -13.16
C MET A 79 -13.37 19.66 -12.30
N GLN A 80 -13.83 19.55 -11.05
CA GLN A 80 -13.44 18.47 -10.15
C GLN A 80 -13.82 17.10 -10.73
N GLY A 81 -15.05 16.96 -11.25
CA GLY A 81 -15.50 15.71 -11.90
C GLY A 81 -14.62 15.31 -13.09
N GLN A 82 -14.30 16.28 -13.96
CA GLN A 82 -13.42 16.02 -15.10
C GLN A 82 -11.99 15.62 -14.68
N LEU A 83 -11.43 16.28 -13.64
CA LEU A 83 -10.10 15.95 -13.12
C LEU A 83 -10.08 14.55 -12.53
N VAL A 84 -11.09 14.15 -11.76
CA VAL A 84 -11.21 12.82 -11.19
C VAL A 84 -11.26 11.76 -12.29
N GLN A 85 -12.07 11.96 -13.33
CA GLN A 85 -12.13 11.05 -14.47
C GLN A 85 -10.79 10.97 -15.22
N THR A 86 -10.14 12.11 -15.43
CA THR A 86 -8.83 12.18 -16.10
C THR A 86 -7.77 11.39 -15.32
N ILE A 87 -7.68 11.61 -13.99
CA ILE A 87 -6.71 10.91 -13.14
C ILE A 87 -6.97 9.41 -13.07
N ARG A 88 -8.24 8.98 -13.14
CA ARG A 88 -8.60 7.55 -13.15
C ARG A 88 -8.31 6.85 -14.47
N GLY A 89 -8.47 7.55 -15.58
CA GLY A 89 -8.42 6.97 -16.91
C GLY A 89 -7.07 7.08 -17.62
N HIS A 90 -6.17 7.94 -17.14
CA HIS A 90 -4.91 8.24 -17.85
C HIS A 90 -3.74 8.32 -16.88
N ASN A 91 -2.56 7.99 -17.39
CA ASN A 91 -1.29 8.35 -16.74
C ASN A 91 -0.87 9.77 -17.15
N PRO A 92 -0.05 10.49 -16.36
CA PRO A 92 0.38 11.85 -16.69
C PRO A 92 1.10 11.98 -18.05
N ASP A 93 1.92 11.01 -18.42
CA ASP A 93 2.66 10.95 -19.68
C ASP A 93 1.74 10.86 -20.90
N GLN A 94 0.63 10.13 -20.83
CA GLN A 94 -0.39 10.06 -21.87
C GLN A 94 -1.04 11.43 -22.12
N LEU A 95 -0.99 12.32 -21.15
CA LEU A 95 -1.48 13.70 -21.25
C LEU A 95 -0.35 14.70 -21.58
N ARG A 96 0.83 14.19 -21.98
CA ARG A 96 2.05 14.99 -22.27
C ARG A 96 2.52 15.84 -21.10
N LEU A 97 2.22 15.42 -19.87
CA LEU A 97 2.77 16.06 -18.68
C LEU A 97 4.16 15.48 -18.37
N PRO A 98 5.13 16.27 -17.87
CA PRO A 98 6.48 15.82 -17.58
C PRO A 98 6.55 15.03 -16.26
N PHE A 99 5.63 14.08 -16.06
CA PHE A 99 5.53 13.26 -14.86
C PHE A 99 5.19 11.82 -15.25
N PHE A 100 5.81 10.87 -14.56
CA PHE A 100 5.52 9.46 -14.71
C PHE A 100 4.35 8.99 -13.81
N LEU A 101 4.21 9.61 -12.64
CA LEU A 101 3.19 9.25 -11.64
C LEU A 101 2.31 10.45 -11.28
N TRP A 102 1.08 10.16 -10.88
CA TRP A 102 0.20 11.15 -10.29
C TRP A 102 0.71 11.57 -8.90
N THR A 103 1.51 12.62 -8.85
CA THR A 103 1.88 13.33 -7.64
C THR A 103 0.99 14.57 -7.46
N ARG A 104 1.10 15.25 -6.32
CA ARG A 104 0.42 16.53 -6.13
C ARG A 104 0.87 17.57 -7.13
N GLU A 105 2.14 17.55 -7.46
CA GLU A 105 2.76 18.42 -8.47
C GLU A 105 2.20 18.12 -9.87
N ALA A 106 2.09 16.84 -10.23
CA ALA A 106 1.51 16.43 -11.52
C ALA A 106 0.03 16.88 -11.64
N VAL A 107 -0.75 16.72 -10.58
CA VAL A 107 -2.15 17.19 -10.57
C VAL A 107 -2.23 18.72 -10.61
N ARG A 108 -1.34 19.42 -9.90
CA ARG A 108 -1.24 20.87 -10.00
C ARG A 108 -0.97 21.33 -11.43
N GLU A 109 -0.03 20.66 -12.09
CA GLU A 109 0.33 20.95 -13.49
C GLU A 109 -0.83 20.65 -14.45
N LEU A 110 -1.55 19.56 -14.25
CA LEU A 110 -2.78 19.28 -15.01
C LEU A 110 -3.82 20.40 -14.87
N ILE A 111 -4.05 20.88 -13.65
CA ILE A 111 -4.99 21.95 -13.38
C ILE A 111 -4.54 23.24 -14.08
N ARG A 112 -3.25 23.57 -13.98
CA ARG A 112 -2.66 24.75 -14.62
C ARG A 112 -2.79 24.69 -16.15
N THR A 113 -2.43 23.58 -16.74
CA THR A 113 -2.42 23.40 -18.20
C THR A 113 -3.83 23.39 -18.77
N ARG A 114 -4.79 22.77 -18.07
CA ARG A 114 -6.14 22.59 -18.60
C ARG A 114 -7.06 23.79 -18.33
N TYR A 115 -6.87 24.47 -17.20
CA TYR A 115 -7.79 25.53 -16.74
C TYR A 115 -7.11 26.87 -16.44
N GLY A 116 -5.79 26.97 -16.56
CA GLY A 116 -5.06 28.20 -16.23
C GLY A 116 -5.01 28.53 -14.73
N ILE A 117 -5.47 27.61 -13.85
CA ILE A 117 -5.58 27.85 -12.41
C ILE A 117 -4.32 27.35 -11.71
N VAL A 118 -3.65 28.24 -10.98
CA VAL A 118 -2.47 27.89 -10.18
C VAL A 118 -2.86 27.71 -8.72
N LEU A 119 -2.71 26.49 -8.21
CA LEU A 119 -3.00 26.14 -6.83
C LEU A 119 -1.73 25.83 -6.05
N ALA A 120 -1.74 26.08 -4.74
CA ALA A 120 -0.71 25.57 -3.85
C ALA A 120 -0.77 24.03 -3.80
N VAL A 121 0.38 23.35 -3.71
CA VAL A 121 0.48 21.87 -3.63
C VAL A 121 -0.32 21.31 -2.44
N THR A 122 -0.36 22.04 -1.33
CA THR A 122 -1.17 21.70 -0.15
C THR A 122 -2.68 21.69 -0.46
N THR A 123 -3.15 22.68 -1.22
CA THR A 123 -4.55 22.78 -1.67
C THR A 123 -4.91 21.63 -2.60
N VAL A 124 -4.03 21.28 -3.54
CA VAL A 124 -4.20 20.09 -4.40
C VAL A 124 -4.32 18.83 -3.56
N GLY A 125 -3.48 18.68 -2.51
CA GLY A 125 -3.55 17.55 -1.59
C GLY A 125 -4.88 17.49 -0.81
N GLN A 126 -5.52 18.62 -0.53
CA GLN A 126 -6.85 18.67 0.07
C GLN A 126 -7.94 18.22 -0.93
N TYR A 127 -7.87 18.66 -2.17
CA TYR A 127 -8.77 18.18 -3.23
C TYR A 127 -8.65 16.69 -3.46
N LEU A 128 -7.44 16.16 -3.61
CA LEU A 128 -7.20 14.71 -3.77
C LEU A 128 -7.83 13.89 -2.64
N ARG A 129 -7.65 14.33 -1.37
CA ARG A 129 -8.31 13.66 -0.23
C ARG A 129 -9.83 13.70 -0.30
N ARG A 130 -10.42 14.86 -0.66
CA ARG A 130 -11.87 15.00 -0.82
C ARG A 130 -12.42 14.11 -1.94
N TRP A 131 -11.63 13.89 -3.01
CA TRP A 131 -11.97 13.02 -4.13
C TRP A 131 -11.73 11.53 -3.83
N GLY A 132 -11.26 11.19 -2.63
CA GLY A 132 -11.00 9.81 -2.21
C GLY A 132 -9.68 9.24 -2.71
N PHE A 133 -8.72 10.08 -3.17
CA PHE A 133 -7.40 9.62 -3.54
C PHE A 133 -6.45 9.64 -2.34
N THR A 134 -5.71 8.54 -2.16
CA THR A 134 -4.65 8.40 -1.18
C THR A 134 -3.34 8.00 -1.85
N PRO A 135 -2.18 8.37 -1.32
CA PRO A 135 -0.90 7.91 -1.86
C PRO A 135 -0.83 6.38 -1.79
N GLN A 136 -0.60 5.75 -2.93
CA GLN A 136 -0.43 4.30 -3.07
C GLN A 136 0.95 4.00 -3.66
N LYS A 137 1.53 2.85 -3.28
CA LYS A 137 2.71 2.33 -3.97
C LYS A 137 2.24 1.69 -5.28
N PRO A 138 2.71 2.18 -6.44
CA PRO A 138 2.29 1.60 -7.72
C PRO A 138 2.72 0.14 -7.84
N VAL A 139 1.84 -0.68 -8.38
CA VAL A 139 2.20 -2.02 -8.85
C VAL A 139 2.90 -1.85 -10.19
N GLN A 140 4.13 -2.36 -10.28
CA GLN A 140 4.85 -2.39 -11.53
C GLN A 140 4.39 -3.59 -12.36
N ARG A 141 3.97 -3.33 -13.59
CA ARG A 141 3.71 -4.38 -14.60
C ARG A 141 4.66 -4.17 -15.75
N ALA A 142 5.28 -5.26 -16.20
CA ALA A 142 6.11 -5.21 -17.38
C ALA A 142 5.25 -4.90 -18.63
N PHE A 143 5.75 -4.08 -19.53
CA PHE A 143 5.07 -3.81 -20.82
C PHE A 143 4.96 -5.07 -21.66
N GLU A 144 5.87 -6.02 -21.46
CA GLU A 144 5.93 -7.31 -22.15
C GLU A 144 4.94 -8.34 -21.60
N GLN A 145 4.24 -8.03 -20.50
CA GLN A 145 3.21 -8.92 -19.93
C GLN A 145 2.06 -9.07 -20.93
N ASN A 146 1.68 -10.33 -21.19
CA ASN A 146 0.53 -10.64 -22.02
C ASN A 146 -0.73 -10.87 -21.19
N PRO A 147 -1.70 -9.92 -21.16
CA PRO A 147 -2.92 -10.06 -20.37
C PRO A 147 -3.78 -11.27 -20.77
N VAL A 148 -3.76 -11.66 -22.05
CA VAL A 148 -4.50 -12.85 -22.55
C VAL A 148 -3.89 -14.13 -21.98
N ALA A 149 -2.56 -14.22 -21.91
CA ALA A 149 -1.89 -15.34 -21.27
C ALA A 149 -2.17 -15.42 -19.77
N VAL A 150 -2.22 -14.28 -19.09
CA VAL A 150 -2.58 -14.20 -17.66
C VAL A 150 -4.01 -14.67 -17.44
N ALA A 151 -4.97 -14.19 -18.24
CA ALA A 151 -6.38 -14.63 -18.15
C ALA A 151 -6.50 -16.15 -18.42
N ARG A 152 -5.85 -16.66 -19.47
CA ARG A 152 -5.83 -18.10 -19.79
C ARG A 152 -5.26 -18.94 -18.64
N TRP A 153 -4.19 -18.47 -18.00
CA TRP A 153 -3.61 -19.13 -16.82
C TRP A 153 -4.62 -19.24 -15.68
N LEU A 154 -5.24 -18.13 -15.33
CA LEU A 154 -6.17 -18.05 -14.19
C LEU A 154 -7.47 -18.85 -14.43
N GLU A 155 -8.00 -18.81 -15.67
CA GLU A 155 -9.31 -19.37 -15.99
C GLU A 155 -9.25 -20.85 -16.45
N ARG A 156 -8.12 -21.28 -17.02
CA ARG A 156 -8.02 -22.60 -17.65
C ARG A 156 -6.83 -23.42 -17.17
N GLU A 157 -5.59 -22.88 -17.27
CA GLU A 157 -4.39 -23.70 -17.06
C GLU A 157 -4.24 -24.08 -15.59
N TYR A 158 -4.25 -23.14 -14.67
CA TYR A 158 -4.12 -23.44 -13.25
C TYR A 158 -5.29 -24.28 -12.70
N PRO A 159 -6.57 -24.02 -13.01
CA PRO A 159 -7.66 -24.91 -12.63
C PRO A 159 -7.48 -26.36 -13.14
N ALA A 160 -6.94 -26.55 -14.36
CA ALA A 160 -6.66 -27.87 -14.90
C ALA A 160 -5.54 -28.58 -14.11
N ILE A 161 -4.45 -27.86 -13.80
CA ILE A 161 -3.35 -28.36 -12.96
C ILE A 161 -3.88 -28.77 -11.58
N ARG A 162 -4.69 -27.93 -10.95
CA ARG A 162 -5.30 -28.18 -9.64
C ARG A 162 -6.20 -29.43 -9.66
N ALA A 163 -7.01 -29.57 -10.70
CA ALA A 163 -7.88 -30.74 -10.88
C ALA A 163 -7.05 -32.03 -11.11
N GLN A 164 -5.99 -31.94 -11.90
CA GLN A 164 -5.07 -33.06 -12.14
C GLN A 164 -4.36 -33.45 -10.85
N ALA A 165 -3.75 -32.50 -10.15
CA ALA A 165 -3.08 -32.76 -8.87
C ALA A 165 -4.01 -33.42 -7.84
N LYS A 166 -5.29 -33.01 -7.80
CA LYS A 166 -6.31 -33.62 -6.93
C LYS A 166 -6.56 -35.09 -7.29
N ARG A 167 -6.70 -35.39 -8.59
CA ARG A 167 -6.93 -36.78 -9.06
C ARG A 167 -5.75 -37.70 -8.79
N GLU A 168 -4.53 -37.16 -8.90
CA GLU A 168 -3.28 -37.88 -8.69
C GLU A 168 -2.85 -37.98 -7.22
N GLY A 169 -3.56 -37.30 -6.29
CA GLY A 169 -3.10 -37.15 -4.90
C GLY A 169 -1.78 -36.37 -4.80
N ALA A 170 -1.46 -35.62 -5.83
CA ALA A 170 -0.22 -34.88 -5.97
C ALA A 170 -0.23 -33.57 -5.18
N GLN A 171 0.95 -33.01 -5.01
CA GLN A 171 1.15 -31.73 -4.33
C GLN A 171 1.53 -30.65 -5.34
N ILE A 172 0.95 -29.46 -5.17
CA ILE A 172 1.34 -28.27 -5.95
C ILE A 172 2.33 -27.44 -5.13
N LEU A 173 3.48 -27.15 -5.72
CA LEU A 173 4.51 -26.28 -5.18
C LEU A 173 4.76 -25.11 -6.13
N TRP A 174 5.02 -23.95 -5.56
CA TRP A 174 5.37 -22.73 -6.28
C TRP A 174 6.81 -22.37 -5.97
N ALA A 175 7.66 -22.41 -6.97
CA ALA A 175 9.08 -22.12 -6.82
C ALA A 175 9.45 -20.77 -7.39
N ASP A 176 10.48 -20.20 -6.80
CA ASP A 176 11.08 -18.95 -7.23
C ASP A 176 12.54 -18.86 -6.78
N GLU A 177 13.33 -18.08 -7.50
CA GLU A 177 14.68 -17.76 -7.12
C GLU A 177 14.84 -16.27 -6.78
N MET A 178 15.73 -15.97 -5.86
CA MET A 178 16.10 -14.60 -5.52
C MET A 178 17.58 -14.45 -5.21
N GLY A 179 18.12 -13.28 -5.51
CA GLY A 179 19.43 -12.83 -5.04
C GLY A 179 19.30 -11.90 -3.84
N LEU A 180 20.20 -12.08 -2.87
CA LEU A 180 20.41 -11.19 -1.74
C LEU A 180 21.79 -10.54 -1.85
N ARG A 181 21.87 -9.24 -1.64
CA ARG A 181 23.12 -8.47 -1.74
C ARG A 181 23.30 -7.56 -0.54
N SER A 182 24.54 -7.48 -0.02
CA SER A 182 24.90 -6.66 1.13
C SER A 182 24.63 -5.15 0.92
N ASP A 183 24.60 -4.69 -0.33
CA ASP A 183 24.41 -3.28 -0.69
C ASP A 183 22.91 -2.89 -0.89
N GLN A 184 21.99 -3.82 -0.78
CA GLN A 184 20.57 -3.51 -0.83
C GLN A 184 20.17 -2.70 0.40
N ALA A 185 19.64 -1.49 0.15
CA ALA A 185 19.23 -0.59 1.21
C ALA A 185 17.95 -1.09 1.88
N ALA A 186 17.93 -1.03 3.20
CA ALA A 186 16.80 -1.50 3.97
C ALA A 186 16.31 -0.45 4.97
N GLY A 187 15.11 0.02 4.74
CA GLY A 187 14.29 0.67 5.75
C GLY A 187 14.55 2.15 6.02
N ARG A 188 13.81 2.66 7.00
CA ARG A 188 13.92 4.02 7.54
C ARG A 188 14.27 3.92 9.02
N SER A 189 15.05 4.89 9.54
CA SER A 189 15.37 5.02 10.96
C SER A 189 14.83 6.33 11.51
N TYR A 190 14.51 6.34 12.80
CA TYR A 190 14.21 7.57 13.51
C TYR A 190 15.49 8.32 13.83
N ALA A 191 15.47 9.65 13.65
CA ALA A 191 16.52 10.57 14.04
C ALA A 191 15.89 11.91 14.43
N PRO A 192 16.59 12.78 15.15
CA PRO A 192 16.12 14.14 15.43
C PRO A 192 15.77 14.86 14.12
N ARG A 193 14.74 15.72 14.17
CA ARG A 193 14.30 16.48 12.99
C ARG A 193 15.47 17.28 12.39
N GLY A 194 15.65 17.15 11.08
CA GLY A 194 16.74 17.82 10.36
C GLY A 194 18.11 17.13 10.44
N ARG A 195 18.22 15.97 11.12
CA ARG A 195 19.47 15.18 11.19
C ARG A 195 19.26 13.83 10.51
N THR A 196 20.01 13.59 9.45
CA THR A 196 20.00 12.28 8.78
C THR A 196 20.78 11.27 9.60
N PRO A 197 20.20 10.10 9.95
CA PRO A 197 20.93 9.08 10.69
C PRO A 197 22.04 8.48 9.84
N VAL A 198 23.21 8.27 10.43
CA VAL A 198 24.34 7.59 9.80
C VAL A 198 24.33 6.13 10.26
N VAL A 199 24.36 5.20 9.31
CA VAL A 199 24.43 3.77 9.57
C VAL A 199 25.71 3.22 8.96
N GLY A 200 26.50 2.49 9.76
CA GLY A 200 27.72 1.83 9.28
C GLY A 200 27.41 0.84 8.14
N LYS A 201 28.25 0.83 7.12
CA LYS A 201 28.16 -0.08 5.97
C LYS A 201 29.55 -0.62 5.65
N THR A 202 29.64 -1.92 5.38
CA THR A 202 30.86 -2.48 4.78
C THR A 202 31.03 -1.97 3.36
N GLY A 203 32.27 -1.68 2.96
CA GLY A 203 32.62 -1.33 1.57
C GLY A 203 32.60 -2.53 0.64
N GLN A 204 32.55 -3.76 1.17
CA GLN A 204 32.58 -4.97 0.36
C GLN A 204 31.17 -5.32 -0.16
N ARG A 205 31.11 -5.77 -1.41
CA ARG A 205 29.90 -6.27 -2.05
C ARG A 205 29.95 -7.77 -2.09
N PHE A 206 29.06 -8.40 -1.36
CA PHE A 206 28.86 -9.84 -1.39
C PHE A 206 27.36 -10.16 -1.48
N GLY A 207 27.04 -11.39 -1.81
CA GLY A 207 25.66 -11.83 -1.97
C GLY A 207 25.53 -13.33 -1.89
N CYS A 208 24.31 -13.80 -1.70
CA CYS A 208 23.94 -15.19 -1.86
C CYS A 208 22.64 -15.29 -2.66
N ASN A 209 22.38 -16.48 -3.18
CA ASN A 209 21.15 -16.79 -3.91
C ASN A 209 20.35 -17.85 -3.14
N VAL A 210 19.04 -17.78 -3.33
CA VAL A 210 18.10 -18.73 -2.76
C VAL A 210 17.21 -19.24 -3.88
N ILE A 211 17.01 -20.54 -3.96
CA ILE A 211 15.88 -21.14 -4.64
C ILE A 211 14.98 -21.75 -3.59
N GLN A 212 13.69 -21.53 -3.69
CA GLN A 212 12.71 -22.00 -2.72
C GLN A 212 11.41 -22.43 -3.40
N ALA A 213 10.66 -23.28 -2.73
CA ALA A 213 9.34 -23.73 -3.15
C ALA A 213 8.40 -23.78 -1.95
N ILE A 214 7.17 -23.30 -2.11
CA ILE A 214 6.14 -23.26 -1.07
C ILE A 214 4.84 -23.89 -1.56
N SER A 215 4.03 -24.39 -0.63
CA SER A 215 2.68 -24.87 -0.90
C SER A 215 1.62 -24.11 -0.10
N ASN A 216 0.38 -24.13 -0.57
CA ASN A 216 -0.77 -23.61 0.18
C ASN A 216 -1.08 -24.40 1.47
N ARG A 217 -0.44 -25.56 1.67
CA ARG A 217 -0.49 -26.31 2.93
C ARG A 217 0.51 -25.82 3.97
N GLY A 218 1.39 -24.88 3.60
CA GLY A 218 2.37 -24.28 4.50
C GLY A 218 3.75 -24.93 4.47
N GLU A 219 4.04 -25.77 3.49
CA GLU A 219 5.35 -26.39 3.32
C GLU A 219 6.31 -25.40 2.65
N LEU A 220 7.57 -25.50 3.04
CA LEU A 220 8.68 -24.73 2.47
C LEU A 220 9.89 -25.65 2.28
N CYS A 221 10.38 -25.74 1.07
CA CYS A 221 11.67 -26.32 0.74
C CYS A 221 12.57 -25.24 0.15
N PHE A 222 13.85 -25.18 0.53
CA PHE A 222 14.76 -24.16 0.04
C PHE A 222 16.20 -24.66 -0.06
N CYS A 223 17.01 -23.94 -0.87
CA CYS A 223 18.44 -24.08 -0.95
C CYS A 223 19.07 -22.68 -1.02
N VAL A 224 20.03 -22.41 -0.14
CA VAL A 224 20.84 -21.17 -0.17
C VAL A 224 22.19 -21.54 -0.75
N PHE A 225 22.63 -20.80 -1.76
CA PHE A 225 23.86 -21.09 -2.49
C PHE A 225 24.58 -19.80 -2.93
N GLU A 226 25.86 -19.93 -3.20
CA GLU A 226 26.69 -18.87 -3.78
C GLU A 226 26.83 -19.06 -5.29
N GLY A 227 27.25 -17.98 -5.96
CA GLY A 227 27.45 -18.03 -7.41
C GLY A 227 26.17 -17.91 -8.22
N ARG A 228 26.21 -18.36 -9.47
CA ARG A 228 25.08 -18.22 -10.41
C ARG A 228 24.06 -19.35 -10.25
N PHE A 229 22.80 -19.04 -10.49
CA PHE A 229 21.76 -20.05 -10.63
C PHE A 229 21.97 -20.81 -11.96
N THR A 230 22.29 -22.09 -11.87
CA THR A 230 22.63 -22.96 -13.00
C THR A 230 21.72 -24.19 -13.05
N GLN A 231 21.71 -24.89 -14.20
CA GLN A 231 20.97 -26.17 -14.32
C GLN A 231 21.38 -27.19 -13.26
N ALA A 232 22.66 -27.22 -12.86
CA ALA A 232 23.14 -28.14 -11.82
C ALA A 232 22.50 -27.82 -10.46
N VAL A 233 22.52 -26.56 -10.06
CA VAL A 233 21.87 -26.10 -8.82
C VAL A 233 20.37 -26.41 -8.84
N TYR A 234 19.71 -26.17 -9.97
CA TYR A 234 18.29 -26.46 -10.10
C TYR A 234 17.99 -27.97 -10.02
N LEU A 235 18.76 -28.79 -10.69
CA LEU A 235 18.61 -30.25 -10.61
C LEU A 235 18.82 -30.78 -9.20
N ASP A 236 19.79 -30.26 -8.46
CA ASP A 236 19.98 -30.64 -7.06
C ASP A 236 18.81 -30.19 -6.17
N PHE A 237 18.25 -29.03 -6.45
CA PHE A 237 17.03 -28.58 -5.78
C PHE A 237 15.84 -29.49 -6.09
N LEU A 238 15.62 -29.87 -7.35
CA LEU A 238 14.56 -30.81 -7.76
C LEU A 238 14.69 -32.17 -7.07
N LYS A 239 15.93 -32.73 -6.97
CA LYS A 239 16.18 -33.96 -6.22
C LYS A 239 15.79 -33.83 -4.74
N ARG A 240 16.11 -32.68 -4.11
CA ARG A 240 15.72 -32.41 -2.72
C ARG A 240 14.21 -32.30 -2.57
N LEU A 241 13.51 -31.65 -3.53
CA LEU A 241 12.05 -31.59 -3.55
C LEU A 241 11.41 -32.97 -3.60
N LEU A 242 11.90 -33.84 -4.49
CA LEU A 242 11.39 -35.24 -4.57
C LEU A 242 11.60 -36.00 -3.28
N LYS A 243 12.77 -35.87 -2.65
CA LYS A 243 13.05 -36.48 -1.34
C LYS A 243 12.10 -35.94 -0.26
N HIS A 244 11.84 -34.63 -0.27
CA HIS A 244 10.90 -33.99 0.67
C HIS A 244 9.45 -34.43 0.45
N ALA A 245 9.06 -34.67 -0.81
CA ALA A 245 7.72 -35.11 -1.16
C ALA A 245 7.37 -36.51 -0.64
N GLY A 246 8.37 -37.35 -0.30
CA GLY A 246 8.15 -38.65 0.29
C GLY A 246 7.35 -39.60 -0.59
N GLY A 247 7.58 -39.59 -1.91
CA GLY A 247 6.89 -40.44 -2.89
C GLY A 247 5.60 -39.86 -3.46
N ARG A 248 5.11 -38.72 -2.98
CA ARG A 248 4.00 -38.01 -3.60
C ARG A 248 4.44 -37.31 -4.89
N LYS A 249 3.63 -37.40 -5.95
CA LYS A 249 3.88 -36.67 -7.19
C LYS A 249 3.81 -35.15 -6.92
N LEU A 250 4.67 -34.39 -7.59
CA LEU A 250 4.76 -32.93 -7.51
C LEU A 250 4.33 -32.29 -8.82
N HIS A 251 3.46 -31.28 -8.72
CA HIS A 251 3.26 -30.26 -9.74
C HIS A 251 4.01 -29.01 -9.31
N LEU A 252 5.12 -28.71 -9.96
CA LEU A 252 5.98 -27.58 -9.65
C LEU A 252 5.69 -26.43 -10.59
N ILE A 253 5.25 -25.30 -10.05
CA ILE A 253 4.99 -24.08 -10.81
C ILE A 253 6.21 -23.18 -10.66
N VAL A 254 6.77 -22.75 -11.80
CA VAL A 254 7.99 -21.92 -11.89
C VAL A 254 7.75 -20.74 -12.84
N ASP A 255 8.62 -19.77 -12.78
CA ASP A 255 8.68 -18.68 -13.75
C ASP A 255 9.27 -19.10 -15.11
N GLY A 256 9.47 -18.11 -16.00
CA GLY A 256 10.03 -18.32 -17.32
C GLY A 256 11.57 -18.38 -17.41
N HIS A 257 12.30 -18.48 -16.28
CA HIS A 257 13.77 -18.44 -16.27
C HIS A 257 14.39 -19.52 -17.19
N PRO A 258 15.42 -19.19 -18.01
CA PRO A 258 16.01 -20.11 -18.99
C PRO A 258 16.55 -21.42 -18.37
N VAL A 259 17.03 -21.41 -17.15
CA VAL A 259 17.52 -22.58 -16.42
C VAL A 259 16.45 -23.67 -16.33
N HIS A 260 15.19 -23.31 -16.11
CA HIS A 260 14.06 -24.24 -16.01
C HIS A 260 13.78 -24.99 -17.33
N ARG A 261 14.28 -24.48 -18.45
CA ARG A 261 14.10 -25.06 -19.80
C ARG A 261 15.37 -25.68 -20.34
N GLY A 262 16.41 -25.78 -19.55
CA GLY A 262 17.71 -26.30 -19.97
C GLY A 262 17.63 -27.77 -20.43
N LYS A 263 18.45 -28.13 -21.42
CA LYS A 263 18.44 -29.50 -21.98
C LYS A 263 18.60 -30.60 -20.92
N LYS A 264 19.53 -30.40 -19.98
CA LYS A 264 19.77 -31.38 -18.88
C LYS A 264 18.56 -31.49 -17.94
N VAL A 265 17.87 -30.37 -17.68
CA VAL A 265 16.67 -30.34 -16.84
C VAL A 265 15.52 -31.08 -17.52
N ASN A 266 15.26 -30.77 -18.80
CA ASN A 266 14.20 -31.44 -19.57
C ASN A 266 14.45 -32.95 -19.69
N ALA A 267 15.68 -33.39 -19.96
CA ALA A 267 16.04 -34.81 -20.01
C ALA A 267 15.76 -35.48 -18.66
N TRP A 268 16.19 -34.86 -17.55
CA TRP A 268 15.98 -35.39 -16.21
C TRP A 268 14.49 -35.48 -15.82
N LEU A 269 13.68 -34.50 -16.22
CA LEU A 269 12.22 -34.48 -15.99
C LEU A 269 11.51 -35.56 -16.82
N ALA A 270 11.91 -35.74 -18.08
CA ALA A 270 11.33 -36.72 -18.99
C ALA A 270 11.46 -38.19 -18.49
N GLU A 271 12.48 -38.48 -17.70
CA GLU A 271 12.66 -39.80 -17.06
C GLU A 271 11.77 -39.96 -15.80
N ARG A 272 11.06 -38.92 -15.34
CA ARG A 272 10.38 -38.91 -14.02
C ARG A 272 8.95 -38.37 -14.08
N PRO A 273 8.15 -38.65 -15.13
CA PRO A 273 6.81 -38.07 -15.28
C PRO A 273 5.85 -38.50 -14.18
N ALA A 274 6.06 -39.64 -13.56
CA ALA A 274 5.27 -40.11 -12.43
C ALA A 274 5.60 -39.40 -11.10
N LEU A 275 6.75 -38.71 -11.01
CA LEU A 275 7.21 -38.09 -9.77
C LEU A 275 7.08 -36.57 -9.77
N ILE A 276 7.28 -35.95 -10.93
CA ILE A 276 7.28 -34.48 -11.02
C ILE A 276 6.84 -34.01 -12.40
N GLU A 277 6.00 -32.98 -12.42
CA GLU A 277 5.59 -32.24 -13.60
C GLU A 277 5.82 -30.75 -13.37
N VAL A 278 6.46 -30.05 -14.34
CA VAL A 278 6.81 -28.64 -14.20
C VAL A 278 5.91 -27.80 -15.10
N HIS A 279 5.22 -26.85 -14.50
CA HIS A 279 4.36 -25.89 -15.17
C HIS A 279 4.99 -24.49 -15.10
N ARG A 280 4.75 -23.68 -16.15
CA ARG A 280 5.35 -22.35 -16.24
C ARG A 280 4.30 -21.28 -16.17
N LEU A 281 4.55 -20.28 -15.31
CA LEU A 281 3.76 -19.07 -15.27
C LEU A 281 3.81 -18.32 -16.60
N PRO A 282 2.81 -17.53 -16.91
CA PRO A 282 2.89 -16.55 -18.00
C PRO A 282 4.12 -15.66 -17.82
N SER A 283 4.80 -15.36 -18.92
CA SER A 283 5.99 -14.51 -18.88
C SER A 283 5.69 -13.13 -18.28
N TYR A 284 6.65 -12.59 -17.54
CA TYR A 284 6.56 -11.27 -16.92
C TYR A 284 5.39 -11.09 -15.94
N SER A 285 5.01 -12.15 -15.23
CA SER A 285 3.88 -12.13 -14.30
C SER A 285 4.27 -12.59 -12.88
N PRO A 286 5.27 -11.96 -12.24
CA PRO A 286 5.73 -12.34 -10.90
C PRO A 286 4.64 -12.19 -9.84
N GLU A 287 3.67 -11.29 -10.06
CA GLU A 287 2.54 -11.09 -9.15
C GLU A 287 1.62 -12.31 -9.03
N LEU A 288 1.72 -13.27 -9.95
CA LEU A 288 0.99 -14.54 -9.88
C LEU A 288 1.72 -15.58 -9.02
N ASN A 289 2.99 -15.36 -8.66
CA ASN A 289 3.77 -16.31 -7.89
C ASN A 289 3.70 -16.01 -6.38
N PRO A 290 3.04 -16.84 -5.56
CA PRO A 290 3.02 -16.64 -4.11
C PRO A 290 4.42 -16.74 -3.46
N ALA A 291 5.39 -17.40 -4.09
CA ALA A 291 6.76 -17.48 -3.60
C ALA A 291 7.49 -16.12 -3.59
N GLU A 292 7.07 -15.16 -4.41
CA GLU A 292 7.57 -13.78 -4.37
C GLU A 292 7.29 -13.07 -3.03
N LEU A 293 6.20 -13.43 -2.34
CA LEU A 293 5.92 -12.88 -1.02
C LEU A 293 6.91 -13.39 0.04
N LEU A 294 7.34 -14.65 -0.08
CA LEU A 294 8.40 -15.19 0.75
C LEU A 294 9.77 -14.57 0.41
N ASN A 295 10.03 -14.28 -0.87
CA ASN A 295 11.21 -13.53 -1.29
C ASN A 295 11.27 -12.16 -0.59
N ASN A 296 10.17 -11.43 -0.58
CA ASN A 296 10.09 -10.12 0.07
C ASN A 296 10.26 -10.22 1.60
N ASP A 297 9.64 -11.23 2.24
CA ASP A 297 9.81 -11.49 3.67
C ASP A 297 11.27 -11.82 4.01
N THR A 298 11.93 -12.64 3.20
CA THR A 298 13.33 -13.04 3.39
C THR A 298 14.28 -11.86 3.17
N LYS A 299 14.10 -11.07 2.10
CA LYS A 299 14.88 -9.85 1.85
C LYS A 299 14.78 -8.87 3.02
N HIS A 300 13.57 -8.67 3.51
CA HIS A 300 13.34 -7.79 4.64
C HIS A 300 14.03 -8.30 5.91
N ALA A 301 13.92 -9.58 6.23
CA ALA A 301 14.48 -10.16 7.45
C ALA A 301 16.00 -10.23 7.42
N ALA A 302 16.59 -10.68 6.30
CA ALA A 302 18.03 -10.88 6.18
C ALA A 302 18.82 -9.55 6.11
N LEU A 303 18.22 -8.47 5.57
CA LEU A 303 18.92 -7.22 5.30
C LEU A 303 18.50 -6.05 6.19
N THR A 304 17.33 -6.12 6.85
CA THR A 304 16.80 -5.01 7.65
C THR A 304 17.05 -5.19 9.15
N ARG A 305 16.87 -6.41 9.66
CA ARG A 305 17.01 -6.68 11.10
C ARG A 305 18.46 -6.76 11.56
N ARG A 306 19.33 -7.34 10.76
CA ARG A 306 20.78 -7.38 10.99
C ARG A 306 21.47 -7.13 9.67
N ARG A 307 22.30 -6.12 9.61
CA ARG A 307 23.12 -5.85 8.46
C ARG A 307 24.30 -6.80 8.45
N PRO A 308 24.41 -7.71 7.49
CA PRO A 308 25.53 -8.65 7.45
C PRO A 308 26.84 -7.91 7.19
N ARG A 309 27.90 -8.30 7.88
CA ARG A 309 29.25 -7.69 7.78
C ARG A 309 30.11 -8.44 6.77
N ASP A 310 29.84 -9.71 6.57
CA ASP A 310 30.56 -10.62 5.71
C ASP A 310 29.59 -11.60 5.00
N PRO A 311 30.08 -12.42 4.03
CA PRO A 311 29.27 -13.41 3.31
C PRO A 311 28.65 -14.45 4.25
N ASP A 312 29.38 -14.93 5.26
CA ASP A 312 28.94 -15.99 6.15
C ASP A 312 27.76 -15.53 7.02
N GLU A 313 27.83 -14.30 7.58
CA GLU A 313 26.70 -13.71 8.31
C GLU A 313 25.45 -13.57 7.40
N LEU A 314 25.61 -13.26 6.12
CA LEU A 314 24.48 -13.19 5.19
C LEU A 314 23.88 -14.57 4.91
N LEU A 315 24.72 -15.56 4.65
CA LEU A 315 24.30 -16.95 4.41
C LEU A 315 23.57 -17.53 5.64
N ASP A 316 24.17 -17.41 6.81
CA ASP A 316 23.61 -17.95 8.05
C ASP A 316 22.36 -17.23 8.49
N GLY A 317 22.31 -15.92 8.34
CA GLY A 317 21.11 -15.13 8.59
C GLY A 317 19.96 -15.52 7.68
N THR A 318 20.25 -15.76 6.40
CA THR A 318 19.27 -16.20 5.40
C THR A 318 18.76 -17.62 5.69
N ARG A 319 19.67 -18.57 5.94
CA ARG A 319 19.33 -19.96 6.31
C ARG A 319 18.50 -20.00 7.58
N SER A 320 18.94 -19.31 8.62
CA SER A 320 18.25 -19.24 9.92
C SER A 320 16.83 -18.68 9.77
N HIS A 321 16.64 -17.66 8.94
CA HIS A 321 15.31 -17.10 8.67
C HIS A 321 14.42 -18.13 7.97
N LEU A 322 14.89 -18.76 6.90
CA LEU A 322 14.12 -19.73 6.12
C LEU A 322 13.79 -20.98 6.96
N HIS A 323 14.72 -21.50 7.77
CA HIS A 323 14.44 -22.57 8.72
C HIS A 323 13.37 -22.20 9.76
N ARG A 324 13.36 -20.94 10.20
CA ARG A 324 12.28 -20.45 11.08
C ARG A 324 10.95 -20.46 10.34
N ARG A 325 10.91 -20.04 9.07
CA ARG A 325 9.68 -20.06 8.25
C ARG A 325 9.19 -21.49 8.00
N GLN A 326 10.08 -22.46 7.81
CA GLN A 326 9.69 -23.89 7.72
C GLN A 326 8.93 -24.36 8.97
N LYS A 327 9.29 -23.86 10.14
CA LYS A 327 8.60 -24.17 11.42
C LYS A 327 7.32 -23.34 11.64
N GLN A 328 6.96 -22.48 10.70
CA GLN A 328 5.80 -21.58 10.77
C GLN A 328 4.86 -21.77 9.56
N PRO A 329 4.25 -22.95 9.37
CA PRO A 329 3.42 -23.24 8.20
C PRO A 329 2.24 -22.28 8.05
N HIS A 330 1.73 -21.70 9.14
CA HIS A 330 0.68 -20.69 9.10
C HIS A 330 1.12 -19.41 8.39
N VAL A 331 2.39 -19.00 8.53
CA VAL A 331 2.93 -17.81 7.83
C VAL A 331 3.00 -18.08 6.33
N ILE A 332 3.47 -19.27 5.93
CA ILE A 332 3.52 -19.67 4.51
C ILE A 332 2.10 -19.72 3.91
N ARG A 333 1.13 -20.30 4.61
CA ARG A 333 -0.27 -20.33 4.17
C ARG A 333 -0.83 -18.90 3.98
N ASN A 334 -0.47 -17.97 4.86
CA ASN A 334 -0.95 -16.59 4.76
C ASN A 334 -0.48 -15.87 3.49
N PHE A 335 0.65 -16.26 2.89
CA PHE A 335 1.05 -15.70 1.60
C PHE A 335 0.02 -15.98 0.50
N PHE A 336 -0.62 -17.15 0.51
CA PHE A 336 -1.65 -17.51 -0.47
C PHE A 336 -2.98 -16.76 -0.28
N HIS A 337 -3.19 -16.07 0.84
CA HIS A 337 -4.36 -15.21 1.07
C HIS A 337 -4.19 -13.79 0.53
N HIS A 338 -2.99 -13.44 0.02
CA HIS A 338 -2.80 -12.14 -0.60
C HIS A 338 -3.66 -12.01 -1.87
N PRO A 339 -4.37 -10.88 -2.09
CA PRO A 339 -5.34 -10.74 -3.18
C PRO A 339 -4.84 -11.13 -4.58
N GLN A 340 -3.57 -10.87 -4.89
CA GLN A 340 -2.98 -11.17 -6.19
C GLN A 340 -2.78 -12.67 -6.44
N VAL A 341 -2.59 -13.46 -5.39
CA VAL A 341 -2.30 -14.91 -5.48
C VAL A 341 -3.37 -15.78 -4.83
N ALA A 342 -4.50 -15.20 -4.42
CA ALA A 342 -5.60 -15.92 -3.77
C ALA A 342 -6.19 -17.05 -4.65
N TYR A 343 -5.97 -17.02 -5.96
CA TYR A 343 -6.37 -18.09 -6.88
C TYR A 343 -5.62 -19.40 -6.62
N ALA A 344 -4.45 -19.33 -5.96
CA ALA A 344 -3.60 -20.48 -5.62
C ALA A 344 -3.86 -21.06 -4.21
N ALA A 345 -4.78 -20.48 -3.44
CA ALA A 345 -5.15 -20.87 -2.09
C ALA A 345 -5.87 -22.25 -2.02
#